data_6c4b679d8d5148f795b679f1c4a9b054
#
_entry.id   6c4b679d8d5148f795b679f1c4a9b054
#
_cell.length_a   1.000
_cell.length_b   1.000
_cell.length_c   1.000
_cell.angle_alpha   90.00
_cell.angle_beta   90.00
_cell.angle_gamma   90.00
#
_symmetry.space_group_name_H-M   'P 1'
#
loop_
_entity.id
_entity.type
_entity.pdbx_description
1 polymer ?
#
loop_
_entity_poly.entity_id
_entity_poly.type
_entity_poly.pdbx_seq_one_letter_code
_entity_poly.pdbx_strand_id
1 'polypeptide(L)'
;MRPGPLEVGELVRATERLAVCLQAGLPWSQSLTESGADRLRSARPATAEARAGRVAVLVAIGVVERLGAPGSGVLTRAATSLREGVAAAGRRASAVAGPAASARIVGGLPLAGPVAAALLGVDAAHVLLGTPWGRVCAVLGVGLLVLSWWWSARLVRLAAGPGDVGVGEAIVCDLVAAALDAGVGTATALREVARALDAVPGADPAGRAEDLRRCAVGLDTGDFRLVVVPPDLEPLLDAVRFSVRTGAPAGRPLQLAAEEVRRAGEQRSATATARLASRLVLPLGLCALPGFLLLGVAPVVVHLLDAGLR
;
A
#
# COMPACT_ATOMS: atom_id res chain seq x y z
N MET A 1 17.70 -1.48 27.06
CA MET A 1 17.84 -1.93 25.67
C MET A 1 16.76 -1.22 24.84
N ARG A 2 17.09 -0.36 23.88
CA ARG A 2 16.06 0.29 23.05
C ARG A 2 15.46 -0.79 22.13
N PRO A 3 14.14 -0.96 22.09
CA PRO A 3 13.53 -1.92 21.19
C PRO A 3 13.90 -1.55 19.74
N GLY A 4 14.24 -2.56 18.94
CA GLY A 4 14.50 -2.40 17.50
C GLY A 4 13.28 -1.84 16.77
N PRO A 5 13.45 -1.41 15.51
CA PRO A 5 12.33 -0.93 14.70
C PRO A 5 11.31 -2.07 14.49
N LEU A 6 10.03 -1.77 14.70
CA LEU A 6 8.93 -2.74 14.64
C LEU A 6 8.64 -3.15 13.21
N GLU A 7 8.70 -4.45 12.95
CA GLU A 7 8.35 -5.05 11.66
C GLU A 7 6.90 -5.55 11.65
N VAL A 8 6.29 -5.65 10.46
CA VAL A 8 4.90 -6.11 10.31
C VAL A 8 4.72 -7.56 10.83
N GLY A 9 5.74 -8.41 10.63
CA GLY A 9 5.71 -9.79 11.14
C GLY A 9 5.66 -9.89 12.67
N GLU A 10 6.24 -8.94 13.38
CA GLU A 10 6.16 -8.87 14.85
C GLU A 10 4.78 -8.41 15.31
N LEU A 11 4.17 -7.46 14.59
CA LEU A 11 2.79 -7.01 14.83
C LEU A 11 1.81 -8.18 14.75
N VAL A 12 1.88 -8.95 13.67
CA VAL A 12 1.02 -10.13 13.47
C VAL A 12 1.19 -11.11 14.61
N ARG A 13 2.43 -11.51 14.92
CA ARG A 13 2.73 -12.45 16.00
C ARG A 13 2.24 -11.98 17.38
N ALA A 14 2.44 -10.69 17.70
CA ALA A 14 1.97 -10.14 18.98
C ALA A 14 0.44 -10.15 19.07
N THR A 15 -0.25 -9.78 17.98
CA THR A 15 -1.72 -9.78 17.93
C THR A 15 -2.29 -11.20 18.06
N GLU A 16 -1.67 -12.19 17.42
CA GLU A 16 -2.08 -13.59 17.52
C GLU A 16 -1.86 -14.16 18.91
N ARG A 17 -0.69 -13.90 19.51
CA ARG A 17 -0.43 -14.30 20.89
C ARG A 17 -1.44 -13.71 21.85
N LEU A 18 -1.79 -12.42 21.67
CA LEU A 18 -2.81 -11.76 22.46
C LEU A 18 -4.17 -12.44 22.30
N ALA A 19 -4.57 -12.78 21.07
CA ALA A 19 -5.81 -13.52 20.81
C ALA A 19 -5.81 -14.90 21.48
N VAL A 20 -4.71 -15.64 21.40
CA VAL A 20 -4.55 -16.96 22.04
C VAL A 20 -4.61 -16.86 23.57
N CYS A 21 -3.93 -15.89 24.18
CA CYS A 21 -3.97 -15.65 25.62
C CYS A 21 -5.41 -15.39 26.10
N LEU A 22 -6.17 -14.59 25.36
CA LEU A 22 -7.57 -14.32 25.68
C LEU A 22 -8.48 -15.54 25.47
N GLN A 23 -8.22 -16.35 24.43
CA GLN A 23 -8.93 -17.62 24.24
C GLN A 23 -8.67 -18.61 25.37
N ALA A 24 -7.46 -18.61 25.92
CA ALA A 24 -7.09 -19.41 27.09
C ALA A 24 -7.68 -18.89 28.40
N GLY A 25 -8.43 -17.76 28.38
CA GLY A 25 -9.08 -17.19 29.54
C GLY A 25 -8.16 -16.35 30.44
N LEU A 26 -6.96 -15.97 29.98
CA LEU A 26 -6.10 -15.09 30.77
C LEU A 26 -6.72 -13.68 30.92
N PRO A 27 -6.50 -13.03 32.08
CA PRO A 27 -6.92 -11.64 32.29
C PRO A 27 -6.29 -10.71 31.25
N TRP A 28 -7.02 -9.65 30.86
CA TRP A 28 -6.60 -8.69 29.85
C TRP A 28 -5.19 -8.12 30.08
N SER A 29 -4.90 -7.68 31.30
CA SER A 29 -3.58 -7.11 31.66
C SER A 29 -2.45 -8.12 31.50
N GLN A 30 -2.67 -9.36 31.90
CA GLN A 30 -1.69 -10.43 31.75
C GLN A 30 -1.50 -10.80 30.28
N SER A 31 -2.58 -10.89 29.51
CA SER A 31 -2.54 -11.18 28.08
C SER A 31 -1.74 -10.14 27.30
N LEU A 32 -1.87 -8.85 27.63
CA LEU A 32 -1.09 -7.76 27.01
C LEU A 32 0.41 -7.92 27.28
N THR A 33 0.79 -8.28 28.50
CA THR A 33 2.20 -8.42 28.90
C THR A 33 2.83 -9.67 28.25
N GLU A 34 2.16 -10.81 28.33
CA GLU A 34 2.65 -12.10 27.81
C GLU A 34 2.74 -12.11 26.27
N SER A 35 1.83 -11.43 25.59
CA SER A 35 1.88 -11.28 24.13
C SER A 35 2.92 -10.27 23.66
N GLY A 36 3.39 -9.39 24.54
CA GLY A 36 4.23 -8.24 24.19
C GLY A 36 3.47 -7.12 23.46
N ALA A 37 2.14 -7.15 23.47
CA ALA A 37 1.29 -6.17 22.81
C ALA A 37 1.34 -4.79 23.48
N ASP A 38 1.71 -4.71 24.76
CA ASP A 38 1.99 -3.47 25.49
C ASP A 38 3.09 -2.63 24.82
N ARG A 39 4.09 -3.29 24.23
CA ARG A 39 5.20 -2.63 23.51
C ARG A 39 4.73 -1.97 22.21
N LEU A 40 3.65 -2.43 21.61
CA LEU A 40 3.13 -1.87 20.36
C LEU A 40 2.69 -0.41 20.50
N ARG A 41 2.32 0.01 21.72
CA ARG A 41 1.94 1.41 22.01
C ARG A 41 3.12 2.37 21.90
N SER A 42 4.33 1.95 22.28
CA SER A 42 5.54 2.78 22.30
C SER A 42 6.52 2.52 21.15
N ALA A 43 6.38 1.41 20.43
CA ALA A 43 7.31 1.01 19.38
C ALA A 43 7.26 1.93 18.15
N ARG A 44 8.44 2.16 17.54
CA ARG A 44 8.54 2.93 16.29
C ARG A 44 8.47 1.99 15.10
N PRO A 45 7.53 2.18 14.17
CA PRO A 45 7.42 1.34 12.98
C PRO A 45 8.61 1.59 12.03
N ALA A 46 9.16 0.51 11.44
CA ALA A 46 10.26 0.56 10.50
C ALA A 46 9.82 1.07 9.11
N THR A 47 8.61 0.72 8.69
CA THR A 47 8.08 1.01 7.35
C THR A 47 6.70 1.68 7.43
N ALA A 48 6.22 2.23 6.32
CA ALA A 48 4.87 2.77 6.21
C ALA A 48 3.81 1.67 6.45
N GLU A 49 4.05 0.46 5.95
CA GLU A 49 3.19 -0.71 6.16
C GLU A 49 3.14 -1.12 7.64
N ALA A 50 4.29 -1.15 8.33
CA ALA A 50 4.35 -1.40 9.77
C ALA A 50 3.61 -0.32 10.57
N ARG A 51 3.62 0.93 10.08
CA ARG A 51 2.85 2.03 10.69
C ARG A 51 1.35 1.80 10.55
N ALA A 52 0.88 1.50 9.35
CA ALA A 52 -0.54 1.21 9.09
C ALA A 52 -1.00 -0.02 9.89
N GLY A 53 -0.22 -1.10 9.88
CA GLY A 53 -0.50 -2.31 10.67
C GLY A 53 -0.55 -2.05 12.17
N ARG A 54 0.39 -1.27 12.70
CA ARG A 54 0.37 -0.87 14.12
C ARG A 54 -0.89 -0.11 14.49
N VAL A 55 -1.28 0.86 13.66
CA VAL A 55 -2.50 1.65 13.86
C VAL A 55 -3.72 0.73 13.89
N ALA A 56 -3.83 -0.21 12.94
CA ALA A 56 -4.93 -1.18 12.88
C ALA A 56 -5.00 -2.07 14.15
N VAL A 57 -3.85 -2.55 14.64
CA VAL A 57 -3.79 -3.33 15.89
C VAL A 57 -4.21 -2.50 17.08
N LEU A 58 -3.75 -1.25 17.19
CA LEU A 58 -4.12 -0.38 18.31
C LEU A 58 -5.63 -0.06 18.31
N VAL A 59 -6.24 0.11 17.13
CA VAL A 59 -7.70 0.26 17.02
C VAL A 59 -8.41 -1.01 17.45
N ALA A 60 -7.95 -2.20 17.00
CA ALA A 60 -8.52 -3.48 17.42
C ALA A 60 -8.43 -3.69 18.94
N ILE A 61 -7.30 -3.38 19.55
CA ILE A 61 -7.12 -3.40 21.01
C ILE A 61 -8.10 -2.42 21.66
N GLY A 62 -8.24 -1.19 21.14
CA GLY A 62 -9.19 -0.21 21.66
C GLY A 62 -10.64 -0.64 21.57
N VAL A 63 -11.03 -1.36 20.53
CA VAL A 63 -12.37 -1.95 20.38
C VAL A 63 -12.59 -3.00 21.48
N VAL A 64 -11.63 -3.92 21.70
CA VAL A 64 -11.72 -4.96 22.71
C VAL A 64 -11.82 -4.39 24.13
N GLU A 65 -10.98 -3.39 24.45
CA GLU A 65 -11.01 -2.69 25.75
C GLU A 65 -12.38 -2.07 26.05
N ARG A 66 -13.03 -1.53 25.04
CA ARG A 66 -14.34 -0.82 25.17
C ARG A 66 -15.51 -1.79 25.25
N LEU A 67 -15.47 -2.86 24.48
CA LEU A 67 -16.56 -3.82 24.43
C LEU A 67 -16.61 -4.71 25.67
N GLY A 68 -15.48 -4.90 26.37
CA GLY A 68 -15.40 -5.79 27.54
C GLY A 68 -15.79 -7.26 27.25
N ALA A 69 -15.97 -7.60 25.99
CA ALA A 69 -16.46 -8.87 25.49
C ALA A 69 -15.29 -9.82 25.17
N PRO A 70 -15.51 -11.11 24.82
CA PRO A 70 -14.45 -12.03 24.42
C PRO A 70 -13.71 -11.47 23.19
N GLY A 71 -12.68 -10.67 23.45
CA GLY A 71 -11.92 -9.89 22.45
C GLY A 71 -11.06 -10.76 21.53
N SER A 72 -10.97 -12.05 21.79
CA SER A 72 -10.19 -13.00 20.99
C SER A 72 -10.64 -13.02 19.52
N GLY A 73 -11.95 -12.98 19.26
CA GLY A 73 -12.50 -12.95 17.90
C GLY A 73 -12.11 -11.69 17.13
N VAL A 74 -12.17 -10.53 17.77
CA VAL A 74 -11.78 -9.23 17.18
C VAL A 74 -10.29 -9.25 16.81
N LEU A 75 -9.44 -9.70 17.74
CA LEU A 75 -7.99 -9.74 17.52
C LEU A 75 -7.58 -10.79 16.50
N THR A 76 -8.24 -11.96 16.48
CA THR A 76 -8.00 -12.99 15.45
C THR A 76 -8.31 -12.46 14.05
N ARG A 77 -9.42 -11.74 13.88
CA ARG A 77 -9.77 -11.10 12.58
C ARG A 77 -8.78 -10.01 12.22
N ALA A 78 -8.41 -9.15 13.17
CA ALA A 78 -7.40 -8.11 12.92
C ALA A 78 -6.05 -8.72 12.50
N ALA A 79 -5.59 -9.79 13.15
CA ALA A 79 -4.39 -10.51 12.77
C ALA A 79 -4.49 -11.14 11.37
N THR A 80 -5.63 -11.72 11.03
CA THR A 80 -5.89 -12.29 9.70
C THR A 80 -5.86 -11.20 8.62
N SER A 81 -6.56 -10.08 8.83
CA SER A 81 -6.56 -8.93 7.91
C SER A 81 -5.16 -8.34 7.72
N LEU A 82 -4.35 -8.29 8.78
CA LEU A 82 -2.94 -7.87 8.68
C LEU A 82 -2.10 -8.84 7.85
N ARG A 83 -2.26 -10.16 8.04
CA ARG A 83 -1.57 -11.17 7.24
C ARG A 83 -1.93 -11.06 5.76
N GLU A 84 -3.21 -10.92 5.46
CA GLU A 84 -3.71 -10.72 4.09
C GLU A 84 -3.14 -9.46 3.46
N GLY A 85 -3.08 -8.36 4.23
CA GLY A 85 -2.45 -7.11 3.82
C GLY A 85 -0.97 -7.27 3.46
N VAL A 86 -0.20 -7.99 4.30
CA VAL A 86 1.22 -8.31 4.02
C VAL A 86 1.36 -9.16 2.78
N ALA A 87 0.54 -10.21 2.64
CA ALA A 87 0.55 -11.08 1.46
C ALA A 87 0.19 -10.30 0.18
N ALA A 88 -0.79 -9.40 0.26
CA ALA A 88 -1.17 -8.53 -0.85
C ALA A 88 -0.05 -7.55 -1.23
N ALA A 89 0.64 -6.95 -0.24
CA ALA A 89 1.80 -6.08 -0.48
C ALA A 89 2.94 -6.85 -1.16
N GLY A 90 3.22 -8.09 -0.71
CA GLY A 90 4.21 -8.98 -1.34
C GLY A 90 3.85 -9.31 -2.79
N ARG A 91 2.59 -9.64 -3.08
CA ARG A 91 2.11 -9.89 -4.46
C ARG A 91 2.26 -8.65 -5.36
N ARG A 92 1.95 -7.45 -4.84
CA ARG A 92 2.15 -6.17 -5.56
C ARG A 92 3.62 -5.92 -5.87
N ALA A 93 4.50 -6.10 -4.89
CA ALA A 93 5.94 -5.94 -5.06
C ALA A 93 6.48 -6.90 -6.14
N SER A 94 6.07 -8.17 -6.11
CA SER A 94 6.46 -9.17 -7.10
C SER A 94 5.92 -8.85 -8.50
N ALA A 95 4.69 -8.37 -8.61
CA ALA A 95 4.09 -7.98 -9.89
C ALA A 95 4.80 -6.80 -10.56
N VAL A 96 5.36 -5.88 -9.77
CA VAL A 96 6.13 -4.72 -10.28
C VAL A 96 7.58 -5.08 -10.56
N ALA A 97 8.14 -6.11 -9.90
CA ALA A 97 9.55 -6.47 -10.00
C ALA A 97 9.99 -6.83 -11.43
N GLY A 98 9.16 -7.58 -12.18
CA GLY A 98 9.43 -7.96 -13.57
C GLY A 98 9.53 -6.74 -14.50
N PRO A 99 8.49 -5.91 -14.64
CA PRO A 99 8.54 -4.69 -15.43
C PRO A 99 9.65 -3.72 -15.00
N ALA A 100 9.90 -3.60 -13.69
CA ALA A 100 10.97 -2.74 -13.17
C ALA A 100 12.38 -3.27 -13.53
N ALA A 101 12.59 -4.58 -13.53
CA ALA A 101 13.86 -5.18 -13.96
C ALA A 101 14.09 -4.95 -15.46
N SER A 102 13.10 -5.20 -16.30
CA SER A 102 13.18 -4.93 -17.74
C SER A 102 13.46 -3.44 -18.01
N ALA A 103 12.78 -2.54 -17.31
CA ALA A 103 13.00 -1.10 -17.43
C ALA A 103 14.43 -0.69 -17.00
N ARG A 104 15.02 -1.33 -15.99
CA ARG A 104 16.41 -1.08 -15.57
C ARG A 104 17.43 -1.56 -16.62
N ILE A 105 17.21 -2.74 -17.20
CA ILE A 105 18.09 -3.30 -18.25
C ILE A 105 18.03 -2.41 -19.48
N VAL A 106 16.85 -2.07 -19.98
CA VAL A 106 16.68 -1.19 -21.14
C VAL A 106 17.18 0.23 -20.84
N GLY A 107 16.94 0.74 -19.64
CA GLY A 107 17.43 2.05 -19.20
C GLY A 107 18.94 2.12 -18.99
N GLY A 108 19.62 0.97 -18.75
CA GLY A 108 21.06 0.86 -18.68
C GLY A 108 21.75 0.67 -20.04
N LEU A 109 21.02 0.23 -21.07
CA LEU A 109 21.55 -0.03 -22.40
C LEU A 109 22.28 1.18 -23.02
N PRO A 110 21.80 2.43 -22.87
CA PRO A 110 22.51 3.61 -23.36
C PRO A 110 23.91 3.81 -22.79
N LEU A 111 24.17 3.29 -21.57
CA LEU A 111 25.51 3.33 -20.98
C LEU A 111 26.46 2.27 -21.57
N ALA A 112 25.92 1.21 -22.15
CA ALA A 112 26.71 0.20 -22.82
C ALA A 112 27.24 0.68 -24.19
N GLY A 113 26.60 1.64 -24.83
CA GLY A 113 27.00 2.18 -26.13
C GLY A 113 28.40 2.79 -26.14
N PRO A 114 28.74 3.74 -25.26
CA PRO A 114 30.10 4.28 -25.13
C PRO A 114 31.13 3.25 -24.76
N VAL A 115 30.78 2.26 -23.91
CA VAL A 115 31.68 1.15 -23.54
C VAL A 115 31.95 0.26 -24.75
N ALA A 116 30.95 -0.09 -25.52
CA ALA A 116 31.11 -0.87 -26.75
C ALA A 116 31.96 -0.13 -27.79
N ALA A 117 31.76 1.18 -27.94
CA ALA A 117 32.59 2.02 -28.82
C ALA A 117 34.05 2.05 -28.39
N ALA A 118 34.35 2.12 -27.09
CA ALA A 118 35.69 2.07 -26.56
C ALA A 118 36.36 0.70 -26.81
N LEU A 119 35.63 -0.41 -26.72
CA LEU A 119 36.13 -1.77 -27.04
C LEU A 119 36.44 -1.93 -28.53
N LEU A 120 35.76 -1.20 -29.40
CA LEU A 120 36.02 -1.17 -30.84
C LEU A 120 37.19 -0.23 -31.23
N GLY A 121 37.92 0.35 -30.24
CA GLY A 121 38.99 1.27 -30.47
C GLY A 121 38.56 2.70 -30.84
N VAL A 122 37.28 2.98 -30.76
CA VAL A 122 36.75 4.33 -30.99
C VAL A 122 36.85 5.11 -29.68
N ASP A 123 37.63 6.19 -29.69
CA ASP A 123 37.74 7.08 -28.53
C ASP A 123 36.51 7.99 -28.46
N ALA A 124 35.38 7.36 -28.08
CA ALA A 124 34.06 8.02 -27.98
C ALA A 124 34.11 9.24 -27.07
N ALA A 125 34.93 9.22 -26.02
CA ALA A 125 35.13 10.34 -25.11
C ALA A 125 35.77 11.53 -25.83
N HIS A 126 36.77 11.29 -26.65
CA HIS A 126 37.44 12.34 -27.43
C HIS A 126 36.51 12.94 -28.48
N VAL A 127 35.68 12.14 -29.17
CA VAL A 127 34.70 12.62 -30.16
C VAL A 127 33.58 13.41 -29.45
N LEU A 128 33.04 12.90 -28.35
CA LEU A 128 31.95 13.56 -27.61
C LEU A 128 32.35 14.85 -26.91
N LEU A 129 33.59 14.93 -26.38
CA LEU A 129 34.07 16.08 -25.62
C LEU A 129 34.93 17.04 -26.44
N GLY A 130 35.63 16.53 -27.47
CA GLY A 130 36.58 17.28 -28.28
C GLY A 130 35.95 18.09 -29.39
N THR A 131 34.77 17.69 -29.89
CA THR A 131 34.09 18.39 -30.97
C THR A 131 32.89 19.22 -30.49
N PRO A 132 32.60 20.38 -31.09
CA PRO A 132 31.43 21.18 -30.69
C PRO A 132 30.11 20.43 -30.90
N TRP A 133 29.99 19.67 -31.97
CA TRP A 133 28.82 18.81 -32.24
C TRP A 133 28.71 17.65 -31.25
N GLY A 134 29.82 17.01 -30.85
CA GLY A 134 29.88 15.94 -29.86
C GLY A 134 29.38 16.42 -28.49
N ARG A 135 29.76 17.63 -28.07
CA ARG A 135 29.29 18.25 -26.83
C ARG A 135 27.77 18.48 -26.83
N VAL A 136 27.22 18.92 -27.94
CA VAL A 136 25.74 19.08 -28.08
C VAL A 136 25.06 17.70 -27.95
N CYS A 137 25.55 16.70 -28.67
CA CYS A 137 25.02 15.32 -28.58
C CYS A 137 25.15 14.75 -27.16
N ALA A 138 26.25 14.99 -26.47
CA ALA A 138 26.46 14.54 -25.09
C ALA A 138 25.48 15.20 -24.12
N VAL A 139 25.32 16.52 -24.18
CA VAL A 139 24.41 17.25 -23.30
C VAL A 139 22.96 16.85 -23.55
N LEU A 140 22.52 16.77 -24.80
CA LEU A 140 21.18 16.35 -25.18
C LEU A 140 20.90 14.89 -24.78
N GLY A 141 21.86 13.99 -25.06
CA GLY A 141 21.73 12.56 -24.72
C GLY A 141 21.64 12.31 -23.23
N VAL A 142 22.53 12.93 -22.43
CA VAL A 142 22.48 12.83 -20.96
C VAL A 142 21.20 13.49 -20.43
N GLY A 143 20.81 14.64 -20.95
CA GLY A 143 19.57 15.32 -20.57
C GLY A 143 18.33 14.44 -20.80
N LEU A 144 18.25 13.76 -21.96
CA LEU A 144 17.17 12.83 -22.28
C LEU A 144 17.15 11.60 -21.34
N LEU A 145 18.33 11.06 -20.97
CA LEU A 145 18.42 9.96 -20.03
C LEU A 145 17.96 10.36 -18.62
N VAL A 146 18.41 11.52 -18.14
CA VAL A 146 17.96 12.06 -16.84
C VAL A 146 16.46 12.32 -16.83
N LEU A 147 15.93 12.89 -17.93
CA LEU A 147 14.50 13.10 -18.09
C LEU A 147 13.71 11.79 -18.08
N SER A 148 14.19 10.76 -18.79
CA SER A 148 13.59 9.41 -18.80
C SER A 148 13.54 8.81 -17.41
N TRP A 149 14.65 8.91 -16.68
CA TRP A 149 14.72 8.40 -15.31
C TRP A 149 13.80 9.15 -14.34
N TRP A 150 13.79 10.48 -14.39
CA TRP A 150 12.93 11.33 -13.58
C TRP A 150 11.43 11.07 -13.86
N TRP A 151 11.07 10.98 -15.15
CA TRP A 151 9.69 10.70 -15.57
C TRP A 151 9.25 9.31 -15.11
N SER A 152 10.07 8.28 -15.32
CA SER A 152 9.80 6.92 -14.84
C SER A 152 9.64 6.87 -13.31
N ALA A 153 10.53 7.52 -12.56
CA ALA A 153 10.45 7.61 -11.10
C ALA A 153 9.17 8.36 -10.64
N ARG A 154 8.74 9.38 -11.37
CA ARG A 154 7.50 10.10 -11.10
C ARG A 154 6.27 9.22 -11.34
N LEU A 155 6.24 8.47 -12.45
CA LEU A 155 5.15 7.54 -12.75
C LEU A 155 5.02 6.45 -11.68
N VAL A 156 6.13 5.86 -11.25
CA VAL A 156 6.15 4.86 -10.17
C VAL A 156 5.60 5.45 -8.86
N ARG A 157 6.03 6.66 -8.49
CA ARG A 157 5.54 7.34 -7.28
C ARG A 157 4.03 7.65 -7.35
N LEU A 158 3.54 8.08 -8.50
CA LEU A 158 2.12 8.35 -8.72
C LEU A 158 1.27 7.07 -8.68
N ALA A 159 1.80 5.96 -9.19
CA ALA A 159 1.12 4.67 -9.17
C ALA A 159 1.13 4.00 -7.79
N ALA A 160 2.16 4.28 -6.98
CA ALA A 160 2.20 3.81 -5.59
C ALA A 160 1.08 4.42 -4.72
N GLY A 161 0.49 5.55 -5.15
CA GLY A 161 -0.51 6.29 -4.41
C GLY A 161 0.02 6.89 -3.10
N PRO A 162 -0.68 7.79 -2.44
CA PRO A 162 -0.49 8.03 -1.03
C PRO A 162 -0.84 6.72 -0.33
N GLY A 163 0.16 6.04 0.25
CA GLY A 163 -0.11 4.88 1.09
C GLY A 163 -1.13 5.31 2.14
N ASP A 164 -2.33 4.73 2.07
CA ASP A 164 -3.39 5.02 3.03
C ASP A 164 -2.86 4.57 4.39
N VAL A 165 -2.32 5.51 5.16
CA VAL A 165 -1.60 5.25 6.42
C VAL A 165 -2.59 4.89 7.53
N GLY A 166 -3.90 5.03 7.26
CA GLY A 166 -4.99 4.74 8.18
C GLY A 166 -5.42 3.27 8.19
N VAL A 167 -6.46 3.00 8.97
CA VAL A 167 -7.14 1.70 8.98
C VAL A 167 -7.94 1.55 7.70
N GLY A 168 -7.66 0.53 6.90
CA GLY A 168 -8.38 0.27 5.64
C GLY A 168 -9.85 -0.10 5.86
N GLU A 169 -10.70 0.13 4.86
CA GLU A 169 -12.15 -0.12 4.92
C GLU A 169 -12.47 -1.57 5.29
N ALA A 170 -11.75 -2.53 4.73
CA ALA A 170 -11.93 -3.95 5.02
C ALA A 170 -11.71 -4.27 6.50
N ILE A 171 -10.70 -3.65 7.13
CA ILE A 171 -10.43 -3.82 8.56
C ILE A 171 -11.55 -3.21 9.39
N VAL A 172 -12.10 -2.06 8.99
CA VAL A 172 -13.26 -1.45 9.65
C VAL A 172 -14.47 -2.39 9.62
N CYS A 173 -14.77 -2.97 8.44
CA CYS A 173 -15.86 -3.96 8.31
C CYS A 173 -15.62 -5.19 9.19
N ASP A 174 -14.38 -5.70 9.22
CA ASP A 174 -14.00 -6.85 10.06
C ASP A 174 -14.14 -6.55 11.56
N LEU A 175 -13.75 -5.36 12.01
CA LEU A 175 -13.88 -4.94 13.40
C LEU A 175 -15.36 -4.82 13.81
N VAL A 176 -16.20 -4.25 12.95
CA VAL A 176 -17.65 -4.17 13.19
C VAL A 176 -18.25 -5.58 13.22
N ALA A 177 -17.92 -6.44 12.25
CA ALA A 177 -18.41 -7.82 12.21
C ALA A 177 -17.99 -8.61 13.47
N ALA A 178 -16.73 -8.44 13.91
CA ALA A 178 -16.23 -9.11 15.11
C ALA A 178 -16.91 -8.62 16.40
N ALA A 179 -17.24 -7.32 16.48
CA ALA A 179 -18.02 -6.78 17.59
C ALA A 179 -19.44 -7.37 17.64
N LEU A 180 -20.07 -7.57 16.48
CA LEU A 180 -21.38 -8.22 16.38
C LEU A 180 -21.32 -9.69 16.76
N ASP A 181 -20.30 -10.42 16.34
CA ASP A 181 -20.10 -11.82 16.75
C ASP A 181 -19.90 -11.96 18.26
N ALA A 182 -19.37 -10.91 18.91
CA ALA A 182 -19.29 -10.82 20.38
C ALA A 182 -20.62 -10.52 21.06
N GLY A 183 -21.71 -10.40 20.29
CA GLY A 183 -23.08 -10.19 20.81
C GLY A 183 -23.45 -8.73 21.04
N VAL A 184 -22.66 -7.79 20.54
CA VAL A 184 -22.94 -6.35 20.66
C VAL A 184 -23.95 -5.91 19.60
N GLY A 185 -24.90 -5.04 19.98
CA GLY A 185 -25.88 -4.50 19.02
C GLY A 185 -25.19 -3.66 17.91
N THR A 186 -25.76 -3.69 16.70
CA THR A 186 -25.14 -3.11 15.50
C THR A 186 -24.80 -1.61 15.66
N ALA A 187 -25.72 -0.81 16.19
CA ALA A 187 -25.47 0.61 16.42
C ALA A 187 -24.34 0.86 17.43
N THR A 188 -24.29 0.04 18.49
CA THR A 188 -23.22 0.12 19.49
C THR A 188 -21.89 -0.30 18.90
N ALA A 189 -21.83 -1.39 18.12
CA ALA A 189 -20.60 -1.84 17.44
C ALA A 189 -20.03 -0.74 16.54
N LEU A 190 -20.86 -0.08 15.72
CA LEU A 190 -20.44 1.03 14.86
C LEU A 190 -19.86 2.19 15.68
N ARG A 191 -20.52 2.56 16.79
CA ARG A 191 -20.01 3.66 17.66
C ARG A 191 -18.71 3.32 18.35
N GLU A 192 -18.56 2.09 18.84
CA GLU A 192 -17.33 1.69 19.54
C GLU A 192 -16.13 1.59 18.58
N VAL A 193 -16.35 1.10 17.35
CA VAL A 193 -15.32 1.12 16.32
C VAL A 193 -14.96 2.57 15.95
N ALA A 194 -15.96 3.46 15.78
CA ALA A 194 -15.71 4.87 15.51
C ALA A 194 -14.88 5.54 16.62
N ARG A 195 -15.22 5.29 17.91
CA ARG A 195 -14.46 5.80 19.05
C ARG A 195 -13.04 5.25 19.10
N ALA A 196 -12.84 3.99 18.73
CA ALA A 196 -11.52 3.39 18.68
C ALA A 196 -10.65 4.00 17.58
N LEU A 197 -11.25 4.34 16.43
CA LEU A 197 -10.58 5.05 15.33
C LEU A 197 -10.12 6.45 15.80
N ASP A 198 -10.98 7.21 16.48
CA ASP A 198 -10.63 8.55 16.98
C ASP A 198 -9.55 8.51 18.07
N ALA A 199 -9.52 7.46 18.88
CA ALA A 199 -8.58 7.34 19.98
C ALA A 199 -7.13 7.09 19.52
N VAL A 200 -6.93 6.64 18.29
CA VAL A 200 -5.60 6.31 17.75
C VAL A 200 -5.17 7.37 16.73
N PRO A 201 -4.14 8.18 17.00
CA PRO A 201 -3.68 9.20 16.07
C PRO A 201 -3.27 8.62 14.72
N GLY A 202 -3.85 9.18 13.64
CA GLY A 202 -3.60 8.75 12.27
C GLY A 202 -4.33 7.46 11.85
N ALA A 203 -5.27 6.97 12.65
CA ALA A 203 -6.08 5.80 12.30
C ALA A 203 -7.12 6.13 11.22
N ASP A 204 -7.66 7.33 11.25
CA ASP A 204 -8.77 7.74 10.39
C ASP A 204 -8.50 9.02 9.58
N PRO A 205 -7.57 8.98 8.61
CA PRO A 205 -7.32 10.14 7.76
C PRO A 205 -8.49 10.45 6.80
N ALA A 206 -9.40 9.50 6.60
CA ALA A 206 -10.52 9.61 5.68
C ALA A 206 -11.85 10.03 6.34
N GLY A 207 -11.90 10.17 7.68
CA GLY A 207 -13.11 10.56 8.40
C GLY A 207 -14.18 9.47 8.54
N ARG A 208 -13.79 8.21 8.45
CA ARG A 208 -14.69 7.03 8.53
C ARG A 208 -15.39 6.91 9.87
N ALA A 209 -14.78 7.39 10.95
CA ALA A 209 -15.40 7.40 12.28
C ALA A 209 -16.71 8.18 12.28
N GLU A 210 -16.75 9.31 11.57
CA GLU A 210 -17.98 10.11 11.44
C GLU A 210 -19.02 9.39 10.58
N ASP A 211 -18.62 8.73 9.51
CA ASP A 211 -19.52 7.95 8.66
C ASP A 211 -20.14 6.77 9.43
N LEU A 212 -19.34 6.08 10.26
CA LEU A 212 -19.84 5.02 11.14
C LEU A 212 -20.87 5.55 12.16
N ARG A 213 -20.65 6.75 12.72
CA ARG A 213 -21.63 7.40 13.61
C ARG A 213 -22.92 7.73 12.89
N ARG A 214 -22.85 8.25 11.66
CA ARG A 214 -24.03 8.51 10.83
C ARG A 214 -24.81 7.23 10.56
N CYS A 215 -24.11 6.13 10.24
CA CYS A 215 -24.73 4.82 10.09
C CYS A 215 -25.42 4.38 11.40
N ALA A 216 -24.80 4.58 12.55
CA ALA A 216 -25.38 4.25 13.84
C ALA A 216 -26.62 5.08 14.17
N VAL A 217 -26.62 6.38 13.84
CA VAL A 217 -27.80 7.25 13.99
C VAL A 217 -28.93 6.81 13.06
N GLY A 218 -28.63 6.47 11.80
CA GLY A 218 -29.61 5.92 10.87
C GLY A 218 -30.27 4.63 11.37
N LEU A 219 -29.50 3.78 12.08
CA LEU A 219 -30.03 2.58 12.74
C LEU A 219 -31.00 2.92 13.89
N ASP A 220 -30.63 3.88 14.74
CA ASP A 220 -31.44 4.26 15.89
C ASP A 220 -32.76 4.96 15.48
N THR A 221 -32.70 5.77 14.42
CA THR A 221 -33.86 6.51 13.91
C THR A 221 -34.70 5.70 12.92
N GLY A 222 -34.17 4.59 12.39
CA GLY A 222 -34.79 3.81 11.32
C GLY A 222 -34.76 4.51 9.94
N ASP A 223 -34.09 5.65 9.83
CA ASP A 223 -34.03 6.45 8.59
C ASP A 223 -32.61 6.45 8.01
N PHE A 224 -32.42 5.67 6.96
CA PHE A 224 -31.16 5.60 6.22
C PHE A 224 -31.08 6.56 5.01
N ARG A 225 -32.12 7.35 4.75
CA ARG A 225 -32.17 8.22 3.57
C ARG A 225 -31.14 9.35 3.63
N LEU A 226 -30.81 9.79 4.84
CA LEU A 226 -29.82 10.85 5.09
C LEU A 226 -28.41 10.32 5.32
N VAL A 227 -28.24 8.99 5.36
CA VAL A 227 -26.93 8.36 5.56
C VAL A 227 -26.23 8.27 4.22
N VAL A 228 -25.38 9.23 3.93
CA VAL A 228 -24.48 9.24 2.78
C VAL A 228 -23.09 8.85 3.28
N VAL A 229 -22.54 7.79 2.72
CA VAL A 229 -21.18 7.32 3.02
C VAL A 229 -20.33 7.36 1.76
N PRO A 230 -19.00 7.42 1.87
CA PRO A 230 -18.10 7.25 0.74
C PRO A 230 -18.32 5.89 0.04
N PRO A 231 -18.06 5.78 -1.27
CA PRO A 231 -18.21 4.51 -2.02
C PRO A 231 -17.49 3.32 -1.40
N ASP A 232 -16.43 3.58 -0.67
CA ASP A 232 -15.62 2.55 0.00
C ASP A 232 -16.36 1.92 1.19
N LEU A 233 -17.26 2.64 1.85
CA LEU A 233 -18.09 2.15 2.97
C LEU A 233 -19.50 1.73 2.53
N GLU A 234 -19.85 1.88 1.26
CA GLU A 234 -21.15 1.46 0.72
C GLU A 234 -21.45 -0.02 1.00
N PRO A 235 -20.50 -0.97 0.81
CA PRO A 235 -20.75 -2.38 1.13
C PRO A 235 -21.09 -2.61 2.61
N LEU A 236 -20.48 -1.84 3.53
CA LEU A 236 -20.81 -1.89 4.96
C LEU A 236 -22.24 -1.40 5.20
N LEU A 237 -22.60 -0.25 4.62
CA LEU A 237 -23.92 0.34 4.77
C LEU A 237 -25.02 -0.59 4.20
N ASP A 238 -24.76 -1.22 3.06
CA ASP A 238 -25.68 -2.18 2.44
C ASP A 238 -25.86 -3.43 3.29
N ALA A 239 -24.80 -3.96 3.89
CA ALA A 239 -24.87 -5.08 4.82
C ALA A 239 -25.72 -4.72 6.07
N VAL A 240 -25.54 -3.52 6.59
CA VAL A 240 -26.33 -3.01 7.72
C VAL A 240 -27.80 -2.83 7.33
N ARG A 241 -28.10 -2.19 6.20
CA ARG A 241 -29.46 -2.03 5.65
C ARG A 241 -30.16 -3.36 5.42
N PHE A 242 -29.42 -4.34 4.86
CA PHE A 242 -29.94 -5.69 4.65
C PHE A 242 -30.34 -6.34 5.98
N SER A 243 -29.48 -6.26 6.99
CA SER A 243 -29.77 -6.79 8.33
C SER A 243 -31.02 -6.17 8.95
N VAL A 244 -31.17 -4.85 8.86
CA VAL A 244 -32.34 -4.15 9.38
C VAL A 244 -33.63 -4.57 8.67
N ARG A 245 -33.60 -4.70 7.34
CA ARG A 245 -34.77 -5.07 6.55
C ARG A 245 -35.23 -6.50 6.75
N THR A 246 -34.28 -7.41 6.97
CA THR A 246 -34.56 -8.85 7.05
C THR A 246 -34.65 -9.38 8.48
N GLY A 247 -34.19 -8.60 9.47
CA GLY A 247 -33.99 -9.07 10.84
C GLY A 247 -32.84 -10.09 10.99
N ALA A 248 -32.07 -10.33 9.93
CA ALA A 248 -30.93 -11.27 9.96
C ALA A 248 -29.75 -10.66 10.71
N PRO A 249 -28.94 -11.49 11.42
CA PRO A 249 -27.72 -10.99 12.06
C PRO A 249 -26.76 -10.34 11.05
N ALA A 250 -26.28 -9.12 11.32
CA ALA A 250 -25.44 -8.35 10.41
C ALA A 250 -24.01 -8.91 10.26
N GLY A 251 -23.58 -9.80 11.18
CA GLY A 251 -22.19 -10.32 11.18
C GLY A 251 -21.78 -10.96 9.87
N ARG A 252 -22.57 -11.88 9.33
CA ARG A 252 -22.26 -12.55 8.06
C ARG A 252 -22.28 -11.63 6.84
N PRO A 253 -23.29 -10.79 6.63
CA PRO A 253 -23.25 -9.78 5.57
C PRO A 253 -22.05 -8.85 5.65
N LEU A 254 -21.63 -8.41 6.83
CA LEU A 254 -20.46 -7.56 7.01
C LEU A 254 -19.14 -8.27 6.69
N GLN A 255 -19.03 -9.56 6.99
CA GLN A 255 -17.88 -10.37 6.58
C GLN A 255 -17.76 -10.45 5.05
N LEU A 256 -18.88 -10.67 4.35
CA LEU A 256 -18.93 -10.68 2.90
C LEU A 256 -18.57 -9.30 2.32
N ALA A 257 -19.07 -8.22 2.93
CA ALA A 257 -18.70 -6.86 2.56
C ALA A 257 -17.18 -6.61 2.71
N ALA A 258 -16.58 -7.05 3.81
CA ALA A 258 -15.14 -6.94 4.02
C ALA A 258 -14.33 -7.71 2.95
N GLU A 259 -14.79 -8.92 2.57
CA GLU A 259 -14.17 -9.69 1.49
C GLU A 259 -14.30 -9.00 0.14
N GLU A 260 -15.46 -8.40 -0.15
CA GLU A 260 -15.71 -7.66 -1.39
C GLU A 260 -14.80 -6.43 -1.49
N VAL A 261 -14.70 -5.64 -0.43
CA VAL A 261 -13.79 -4.49 -0.35
C VAL A 261 -12.33 -4.91 -0.58
N ARG A 262 -11.90 -6.03 0.03
CA ARG A 262 -10.53 -6.57 -0.18
C ARG A 262 -10.30 -6.96 -1.63
N ARG A 263 -11.23 -7.73 -2.23
CA ARG A 263 -11.14 -8.16 -3.64
C ARG A 263 -11.13 -6.96 -4.58
N ALA A 264 -11.99 -5.97 -4.36
CA ALA A 264 -12.02 -4.74 -5.16
C ALA A 264 -10.69 -3.97 -5.04
N GLY A 265 -10.11 -3.90 -3.84
CA GLY A 265 -8.79 -3.30 -3.60
C GLY A 265 -7.65 -4.03 -4.32
N GLU A 266 -7.66 -5.36 -4.34
CA GLU A 266 -6.70 -6.18 -5.08
C GLU A 266 -6.81 -5.97 -6.59
N GLN A 267 -8.03 -5.96 -7.14
CA GLN A 267 -8.28 -5.71 -8.56
C GLN A 267 -7.85 -4.31 -8.99
N ARG A 268 -8.17 -3.27 -8.19
CA ARG A 268 -7.70 -1.90 -8.44
C ARG A 268 -6.18 -1.83 -8.47
N SER A 269 -5.52 -2.49 -7.53
CA SER A 269 -4.05 -2.54 -7.45
C SER A 269 -3.43 -3.30 -8.63
N ALA A 270 -3.99 -4.44 -9.05
CA ALA A 270 -3.53 -5.19 -10.20
C ALA A 270 -3.67 -4.38 -11.49
N THR A 271 -4.82 -3.71 -11.66
CA THR A 271 -5.07 -2.83 -12.81
C THR A 271 -4.13 -1.64 -12.84
N ALA A 272 -3.88 -1.00 -11.69
CA ALA A 272 -2.93 0.11 -11.58
C ALA A 272 -1.51 -0.33 -11.95
N THR A 273 -1.08 -1.51 -11.50
CA THR A 273 0.23 -2.09 -11.83
C THR A 273 0.36 -2.39 -13.33
N ALA A 274 -0.67 -2.97 -13.94
CA ALA A 274 -0.67 -3.25 -15.38
C ALA A 274 -0.60 -1.95 -16.21
N ARG A 275 -1.37 -0.93 -15.82
CA ARG A 275 -1.33 0.39 -16.46
C ARG A 275 0.03 1.09 -16.26
N LEU A 276 0.67 0.90 -15.12
CA LEU A 276 2.01 1.44 -14.88
C LEU A 276 3.01 0.81 -15.83
N ALA A 277 3.00 -0.52 -15.99
CA ALA A 277 3.90 -1.24 -16.89
C ALA A 277 3.80 -0.70 -18.33
N SER A 278 2.59 -0.51 -18.85
CA SER A 278 2.39 0.07 -20.19
C SER A 278 2.86 1.53 -20.30
N ARG A 279 2.63 2.34 -19.26
CA ARG A 279 3.06 3.75 -19.24
C ARG A 279 4.58 3.92 -19.13
N LEU A 280 5.30 2.97 -18.55
CA LEU A 280 6.77 3.00 -18.47
C LEU A 280 7.44 2.83 -19.84
N VAL A 281 6.76 2.26 -20.84
CA VAL A 281 7.27 2.13 -22.20
C VAL A 281 7.45 3.51 -22.86
N LEU A 282 6.59 4.50 -22.55
CA LEU A 282 6.65 5.83 -23.13
C LEU A 282 7.97 6.58 -22.82
N PRO A 283 8.39 6.76 -21.55
CA PRO A 283 9.67 7.44 -21.29
C PRO A 283 10.87 6.67 -21.82
N LEU A 284 10.80 5.33 -21.85
CA LEU A 284 11.86 4.49 -22.42
C LEU A 284 11.96 4.67 -23.92
N GLY A 285 10.84 4.61 -24.67
CA GLY A 285 10.85 4.79 -26.11
C GLY A 285 11.14 6.22 -26.55
N LEU A 286 10.55 7.21 -25.89
CA LEU A 286 10.61 8.60 -26.33
C LEU A 286 11.88 9.33 -25.89
N CYS A 287 12.45 8.96 -24.75
CA CYS A 287 13.61 9.64 -24.18
C CYS A 287 14.87 8.76 -24.18
N ALA A 288 14.77 7.48 -23.75
CA ALA A 288 15.95 6.64 -23.63
C ALA A 288 16.50 6.22 -25.00
N LEU A 289 15.63 5.91 -25.97
CA LEU A 289 16.09 5.50 -27.31
C LEU A 289 16.81 6.63 -28.08
N PRO A 290 16.30 7.88 -28.19
CA PRO A 290 17.05 8.97 -28.78
C PRO A 290 18.33 9.29 -28.00
N GLY A 291 18.29 9.20 -26.64
CA GLY A 291 19.48 9.36 -25.80
C GLY A 291 20.58 8.33 -26.13
N PHE A 292 20.19 7.07 -26.34
CA PHE A 292 21.09 6.01 -26.79
C PHE A 292 21.69 6.29 -28.17
N LEU A 293 20.89 6.74 -29.13
CA LEU A 293 21.38 7.08 -30.46
C LEU A 293 22.42 8.22 -30.42
N LEU A 294 22.15 9.25 -29.61
CA LEU A 294 23.05 10.39 -29.48
C LEU A 294 24.37 10.06 -28.76
N LEU A 295 24.33 9.21 -27.73
CA LEU A 295 25.49 8.88 -26.92
C LEU A 295 26.29 7.68 -27.44
N GLY A 296 25.59 6.70 -28.03
CA GLY A 296 26.20 5.42 -28.46
C GLY A 296 26.47 5.36 -29.96
N VAL A 297 25.48 5.71 -30.79
CA VAL A 297 25.58 5.51 -32.25
C VAL A 297 26.23 6.70 -32.93
N ALA A 298 25.87 7.92 -32.56
CA ALA A 298 26.38 9.13 -33.22
C ALA A 298 27.92 9.22 -33.18
N PRO A 299 28.65 8.99 -32.08
CA PRO A 299 30.11 9.08 -32.07
C PRO A 299 30.77 8.01 -32.95
N VAL A 300 30.17 6.82 -33.06
CA VAL A 300 30.70 5.74 -33.92
C VAL A 300 30.55 6.11 -35.39
N VAL A 301 29.37 6.66 -35.79
CA VAL A 301 29.13 7.10 -37.16
C VAL A 301 30.04 8.26 -37.55
N VAL A 302 30.24 9.25 -36.68
CA VAL A 302 31.17 10.37 -36.93
C VAL A 302 32.59 9.86 -37.07
N HIS A 303 33.06 8.95 -36.23
CA HIS A 303 34.41 8.38 -36.32
C HIS A 303 34.63 7.61 -37.65
N LEU A 304 33.63 6.81 -38.07
CA LEU A 304 33.73 6.07 -39.33
C LEU A 304 33.73 7.00 -40.58
N LEU A 305 32.98 8.09 -40.55
CA LEU A 305 32.99 9.09 -41.61
C LEU A 305 34.33 9.81 -41.68
N ASP A 306 34.91 10.20 -40.55
CA ASP A 306 36.21 10.85 -40.49
C ASP A 306 37.35 9.91 -40.92
N ALA A 307 37.25 8.61 -40.59
CA ALA A 307 38.23 7.60 -41.00
C ALA A 307 38.12 7.23 -42.48
N GLY A 308 36.90 7.32 -43.07
CA GLY A 308 36.68 7.06 -44.50
C GLY A 308 37.02 8.20 -45.43
N LEU A 309 37.20 9.42 -44.87
CA LEU A 309 37.61 10.62 -45.62
C LEU A 309 39.12 10.88 -45.60
N ARG A 310 39.87 10.12 -44.87
CA ARG A 310 41.33 10.12 -44.83
C ARG A 310 41.90 8.94 -45.60
#